data_389728e6780f2ca8d5de4926ab115f0e
#
_entry.id   389728e6780f2ca8d5de4926ab115f0e
#
_cell.length_a   1.000
_cell.length_b   1.000
_cell.length_c   1.000
_cell.angle_alpha   90.00
_cell.angle_beta   90.00
_cell.angle_gamma   90.00
#
_symmetry.space_group_name_H-M   'P 1'
#
loop_
_entity.id
_entity.type
_entity.pdbx_description
1 polymer ?
#
loop_
_entity_poly.entity_id
_entity_poly.type
_entity_poly.pdbx_seq_one_letter_code
_entity_poly.pdbx_strand_id
1 'polypeptide(L)'
;MAESKISPTPSILTKSSNGKSNGAGGSIHYEAKELGATTELFGHIAERDHEQVVLCHDKRSGLRAIIAIHNTTLGPALGGCRMWTYASDFDALNDVLRLSRGMTYKAAVAGLNLGGGKAVIIGNPREDKSEAMFRAFGRFVEGLGGRYITAEDVGTSLTEMVWIRSETKYVTGIPVELGGSGDPSPVTAYGTYVGIKACAAVKYGSDSLAGKHVVIQGAGNVAASLAKYLTDDGARVTIADIYADKANEVAKATGATVVDPEKVYGLECDIFAPAALGAIINDTTIPQLKCAIVAGPSNNQLADEERHGHALKERGILFAPDYVINAGGLINVANELEGYSQTRAMKQAEGIYDALKKILLLAQEKNITTVEASNHVAEERIAAIGATKRIYASSSNFSGRFGEYWKR
;
A
#
# COMPACT_ATOMS: atom_id res chain seq x y z
N MET A 1 38.86 -23.01 -21.24
CA MET A 1 39.61 -22.46 -20.11
C MET A 1 39.55 -20.96 -20.21
N ALA A 2 38.71 -20.34 -19.39
CA ALA A 2 38.68 -18.91 -19.21
C ALA A 2 38.50 -18.68 -17.69
N GLU A 3 39.54 -18.17 -17.08
CA GLU A 3 39.64 -17.89 -15.67
C GLU A 3 38.71 -16.71 -15.30
N SER A 4 37.79 -16.95 -14.37
CA SER A 4 36.99 -15.88 -13.75
C SER A 4 37.86 -15.16 -12.73
N LYS A 5 38.20 -13.91 -13.01
CA LYS A 5 38.83 -13.00 -12.04
C LYS A 5 37.80 -12.61 -10.98
N ILE A 6 37.99 -13.10 -9.78
CA ILE A 6 37.32 -12.65 -8.56
C ILE A 6 37.91 -11.28 -8.23
N SER A 7 37.04 -10.28 -8.17
CA SER A 7 37.37 -8.90 -7.74
C SER A 7 37.53 -8.84 -6.22
N PRO A 8 38.45 -8.02 -5.68
CA PRO A 8 38.79 -8.04 -4.25
C PRO A 8 37.71 -7.43 -3.38
N THR A 9 37.55 -8.02 -2.21
CA THR A 9 36.72 -7.61 -1.08
C THR A 9 36.97 -6.14 -0.68
N PRO A 10 35.94 -5.33 -0.45
CA PRO A 10 36.12 -3.97 0.06
C PRO A 10 36.56 -3.99 1.52
N SER A 11 37.56 -3.22 1.84
CA SER A 11 38.21 -3.11 3.14
C SER A 11 37.32 -2.46 4.19
N ILE A 12 37.29 -3.10 5.35
CA ILE A 12 36.72 -2.67 6.62
C ILE A 12 37.31 -1.31 7.06
N LEU A 13 36.43 -0.48 7.65
CA LEU A 13 36.69 0.80 8.31
C LEU A 13 38.10 0.97 8.91
N THR A 14 38.90 1.84 8.36
CA THR A 14 40.15 2.28 8.98
C THR A 14 39.89 3.54 9.83
N LYS A 15 40.22 3.45 11.12
CA LYS A 15 40.35 4.64 12.00
C LYS A 15 41.45 5.52 11.46
N SER A 16 41.12 6.73 11.05
CA SER A 16 42.11 7.79 10.86
C SER A 16 42.42 8.42 12.23
N SER A 17 43.60 8.12 12.76
CA SER A 17 44.13 8.80 13.94
C SER A 17 45.10 9.88 13.48
N ASN A 18 44.65 11.12 13.40
CA ASN A 18 45.52 12.29 13.43
C ASN A 18 44.85 13.43 14.20
N GLY A 19 45.39 13.78 15.34
CA GLY A 19 45.00 15.02 16.01
C GLY A 19 45.08 15.00 17.53
N LYS A 20 46.02 15.68 18.05
CA LYS A 20 46.37 15.89 19.45
C LYS A 20 45.17 16.18 20.35
N SER A 21 45.13 15.49 21.49
CA SER A 21 44.19 15.67 22.61
C SER A 21 44.28 17.09 23.21
N ASN A 22 43.13 17.76 23.33
CA ASN A 22 42.81 18.61 24.46
C ASN A 22 41.31 18.60 24.69
N GLY A 23 40.93 18.32 25.89
CA GLY A 23 39.68 17.90 26.49
C GLY A 23 38.36 18.49 26.01
N ALA A 24 37.35 17.72 26.36
CA ALA A 24 35.91 17.95 26.36
C ALA A 24 35.18 17.59 25.06
N GLY A 25 34.44 16.47 25.09
CA GLY A 25 33.23 16.25 24.29
C GLY A 25 33.47 16.03 22.79
N GLY A 26 34.20 14.98 22.40
CA GLY A 26 34.37 14.65 20.98
C GLY A 26 33.08 13.99 20.42
N SER A 27 32.35 14.74 19.60
CA SER A 27 31.34 14.13 18.72
C SER A 27 32.03 13.27 17.68
N ILE A 28 31.71 12.00 17.61
CA ILE A 28 32.17 11.12 16.55
C ILE A 28 31.36 11.46 15.31
N HIS A 29 31.96 12.20 14.37
CA HIS A 29 31.38 12.38 13.04
C HIS A 29 31.74 11.14 12.19
N TYR A 30 30.72 10.39 11.80
CA TYR A 30 30.86 9.43 10.72
C TYR A 30 30.60 10.17 9.41
N GLU A 31 31.62 10.29 8.55
CA GLU A 31 31.39 10.64 7.15
C GLU A 31 30.68 9.44 6.50
N ALA A 32 29.43 9.63 6.09
CA ALA A 32 28.74 8.71 5.23
C ALA A 32 29.46 8.70 3.86
N LYS A 33 30.32 7.73 3.63
CA LYS A 33 30.86 7.46 2.31
C LYS A 33 29.69 7.00 1.43
N GLU A 34 29.51 7.63 0.26
CA GLU A 34 28.56 7.17 -0.75
C GLU A 34 28.72 5.65 -0.93
N LEU A 35 27.74 4.90 -0.43
CA LEU A 35 27.63 3.48 -0.66
C LEU A 35 27.20 3.32 -2.12
N GLY A 36 28.14 3.00 -3.00
CA GLY A 36 27.82 2.48 -4.32
C GLY A 36 26.84 1.32 -4.17
N ALA A 37 26.00 1.06 -5.18
CA ALA A 37 24.96 0.03 -5.15
C ALA A 37 25.47 -1.27 -4.50
N THR A 38 25.15 -1.44 -3.20
CA THR A 38 25.64 -2.57 -2.41
C THR A 38 24.59 -3.67 -2.45
N THR A 39 25.03 -4.87 -2.75
CA THR A 39 24.23 -6.11 -2.57
C THR A 39 24.10 -6.49 -1.09
N GLU A 40 24.51 -5.62 -0.17
CA GLU A 40 24.52 -5.87 1.25
C GLU A 40 23.18 -5.48 1.90
N LEU A 41 22.71 -6.30 2.83
CA LEU A 41 21.43 -6.15 3.54
C LEU A 41 21.20 -4.74 4.09
N PHE A 42 22.21 -4.19 4.80
CA PHE A 42 22.10 -2.84 5.39
C PHE A 42 22.06 -1.71 4.35
N GLY A 43 22.67 -1.91 3.17
CA GLY A 43 22.56 -0.96 2.08
C GLY A 43 21.12 -0.78 1.62
N HIS A 44 20.40 -1.87 1.42
CA HIS A 44 18.99 -1.84 1.02
C HIS A 44 18.05 -1.25 2.09
N ILE A 45 18.33 -1.50 3.38
CA ILE A 45 17.58 -0.94 4.49
C ILE A 45 17.80 0.58 4.57
N ALA A 46 19.07 1.02 4.47
CA ALA A 46 19.44 2.43 4.55
C ALA A 46 18.94 3.24 3.35
N GLU A 47 19.01 2.70 2.14
CA GLU A 47 18.52 3.36 0.92
C GLU A 47 17.03 3.75 1.00
N ARG A 48 16.24 2.97 1.74
CA ARG A 48 14.79 3.17 1.89
C ARG A 48 14.37 3.67 3.27
N ASP A 49 15.32 4.02 4.13
CA ASP A 49 15.12 4.62 5.47
C ASP A 49 14.17 3.84 6.39
N HIS A 50 14.35 2.50 6.48
CA HIS A 50 13.54 1.65 7.33
C HIS A 50 14.00 1.69 8.79
N GLU A 51 13.04 1.81 9.71
CA GLU A 51 13.32 1.79 11.16
C GLU A 51 13.77 0.41 11.65
N GLN A 52 13.16 -0.68 11.12
CA GLN A 52 13.45 -2.03 11.57
C GLN A 52 13.09 -3.09 10.53
N VAL A 53 13.95 -4.10 10.42
CA VAL A 53 13.67 -5.34 9.67
C VAL A 53 13.90 -6.53 10.58
N VAL A 54 12.95 -7.46 10.63
CA VAL A 54 12.98 -8.64 11.51
C VAL A 54 12.90 -9.88 10.66
N LEU A 55 13.91 -10.75 10.77
CA LEU A 55 13.93 -12.06 10.15
C LEU A 55 13.31 -13.08 11.12
N CYS A 56 12.23 -13.72 10.71
CA CYS A 56 11.45 -14.66 11.51
C CYS A 56 11.67 -16.07 10.97
N HIS A 57 12.12 -16.98 11.83
CA HIS A 57 12.32 -18.38 11.48
C HIS A 57 11.88 -19.30 12.59
N ASP A 58 11.08 -20.30 12.26
CA ASP A 58 10.76 -21.42 13.14
C ASP A 58 10.83 -22.76 12.38
N LYS A 59 11.82 -23.57 12.73
CA LYS A 59 12.08 -24.84 12.05
C LYS A 59 10.93 -25.84 12.17
N ARG A 60 10.18 -25.81 13.30
CA ARG A 60 9.12 -26.80 13.56
C ARG A 60 7.89 -26.57 12.74
N SER A 61 7.49 -25.32 12.56
CA SER A 61 6.35 -24.94 11.73
C SER A 61 6.73 -24.69 10.25
N GLY A 62 8.03 -24.66 9.93
CA GLY A 62 8.51 -24.32 8.60
C GLY A 62 8.47 -22.83 8.28
N LEU A 63 8.19 -21.96 9.27
CA LEU A 63 8.09 -20.51 9.06
C LEU A 63 9.41 -19.92 8.60
N ARG A 64 9.36 -19.19 7.51
CA ARG A 64 10.38 -18.26 7.01
C ARG A 64 9.68 -16.97 6.63
N ALA A 65 9.89 -15.90 7.41
CA ALA A 65 9.21 -14.63 7.17
C ALA A 65 10.14 -13.44 7.43
N ILE A 66 9.80 -12.31 6.82
CA ILE A 66 10.45 -11.02 7.05
C ILE A 66 9.38 -10.00 7.40
N ILE A 67 9.54 -9.28 8.51
CA ILE A 67 8.70 -8.15 8.87
C ILE A 67 9.54 -6.88 8.69
N ALA A 68 9.06 -5.93 7.89
CA ALA A 68 9.68 -4.62 7.73
C ALA A 68 8.77 -3.52 8.32
N ILE A 69 9.33 -2.74 9.22
CA ILE A 69 8.75 -1.51 9.75
C ILE A 69 9.48 -0.35 9.08
N HIS A 70 8.76 0.36 8.20
CA HIS A 70 9.36 1.47 7.47
C HIS A 70 9.40 2.72 8.35
N ASN A 71 8.27 3.16 8.88
CA ASN A 71 8.18 4.41 9.63
C ASN A 71 7.04 4.37 10.63
N THR A 72 7.29 4.76 11.90
CA THR A 72 6.30 4.83 12.97
C THR A 72 6.03 6.25 13.45
N THR A 73 6.45 7.26 12.69
CA THR A 73 6.28 8.68 13.06
C THR A 73 4.81 9.05 13.30
N LEU A 74 3.89 8.55 12.49
CA LEU A 74 2.46 8.83 12.64
C LEU A 74 1.77 7.90 13.65
N GLY A 75 2.35 6.75 13.97
CA GLY A 75 1.78 5.74 14.87
C GLY A 75 2.32 4.34 14.59
N PRO A 76 1.72 3.28 15.17
CA PRO A 76 2.11 1.90 14.91
C PRO A 76 2.10 1.60 13.42
N ALA A 77 3.08 0.83 12.96
CA ALA A 77 3.17 0.40 11.57
C ALA A 77 2.08 -0.64 11.28
N LEU A 78 1.19 -0.34 10.32
CA LEU A 78 0.15 -1.28 9.88
C LEU A 78 0.43 -1.73 8.44
N GLY A 79 0.26 -3.02 8.19
CA GLY A 79 0.31 -3.59 6.85
C GLY A 79 0.20 -5.10 6.82
N GLY A 80 -0.32 -5.61 5.71
CA GLY A 80 -0.68 -7.01 5.54
C GLY A 80 0.52 -7.97 5.52
N CYS A 81 0.23 -9.23 5.77
CA CYS A 81 1.16 -10.35 5.66
C CYS A 81 0.95 -11.06 4.32
N ARG A 82 1.89 -10.89 3.39
CA ARG A 82 1.88 -11.58 2.09
C ARG A 82 2.51 -12.96 2.21
N MET A 83 1.91 -13.97 1.60
CA MET A 83 2.58 -15.25 1.40
C MET A 83 2.80 -15.49 -0.09
N TRP A 84 4.07 -15.70 -0.47
CA TRP A 84 4.43 -15.83 -1.87
C TRP A 84 5.65 -16.71 -2.08
N THR A 85 5.74 -17.36 -3.26
CA THR A 85 6.92 -18.11 -3.68
C THR A 85 7.93 -17.15 -4.31
N TYR A 86 8.94 -16.76 -3.54
CA TYR A 86 10.01 -15.89 -4.01
C TYR A 86 11.16 -16.71 -4.61
N ALA A 87 11.82 -16.19 -5.63
CA ALA A 87 12.97 -16.84 -6.25
C ALA A 87 14.20 -16.87 -5.31
N SER A 88 14.31 -15.87 -4.42
CA SER A 88 15.36 -15.78 -3.40
C SER A 88 14.86 -15.05 -2.14
N ASP A 89 15.60 -15.22 -1.03
CA ASP A 89 15.37 -14.44 0.20
C ASP A 89 15.56 -12.94 -0.04
N PHE A 90 16.39 -12.59 -1.00
CA PHE A 90 16.66 -11.22 -1.39
C PHE A 90 15.47 -10.58 -2.13
N ASP A 91 14.79 -11.34 -2.99
CA ASP A 91 13.57 -10.88 -3.65
C ASP A 91 12.45 -10.65 -2.62
N ALA A 92 12.34 -11.54 -1.63
CA ALA A 92 11.40 -11.38 -0.51
C ALA A 92 11.73 -10.12 0.31
N LEU A 93 13.00 -9.85 0.60
CA LEU A 93 13.45 -8.66 1.28
C LEU A 93 13.10 -7.39 0.48
N ASN A 94 13.42 -7.35 -0.81
CA ASN A 94 13.12 -6.20 -1.67
C ASN A 94 11.62 -5.92 -1.72
N ASP A 95 10.79 -6.96 -1.82
CA ASP A 95 9.33 -6.80 -1.87
C ASP A 95 8.80 -6.25 -0.55
N VAL A 96 9.23 -6.79 0.60
CA VAL A 96 8.75 -6.32 1.91
C VAL A 96 9.17 -4.88 2.20
N LEU A 97 10.39 -4.47 1.81
CA LEU A 97 10.87 -3.10 1.96
C LEU A 97 10.05 -2.12 1.10
N ARG A 98 9.83 -2.45 -0.17
CA ARG A 98 9.02 -1.64 -1.08
C ARG A 98 7.58 -1.51 -0.57
N LEU A 99 6.97 -2.61 -0.16
CA LEU A 99 5.59 -2.64 0.29
C LEU A 99 5.38 -1.90 1.62
N SER A 100 6.30 -2.04 2.59
CA SER A 100 6.21 -1.34 3.89
C SER A 100 6.34 0.18 3.74
N ARG A 101 7.22 0.67 2.83
CA ARG A 101 7.29 2.09 2.47
C ARG A 101 5.96 2.56 1.87
N GLY A 102 5.40 1.81 0.92
CA GLY A 102 4.11 2.12 0.33
C GLY A 102 2.98 2.24 1.37
N MET A 103 2.98 1.38 2.39
CA MET A 103 2.00 1.46 3.48
C MET A 103 2.15 2.75 4.32
N THR A 104 3.37 3.24 4.56
CA THR A 104 3.59 4.54 5.24
C THR A 104 2.95 5.69 4.47
N TYR A 105 3.23 5.76 3.17
CA TYR A 105 2.70 6.82 2.30
C TYR A 105 1.18 6.74 2.20
N LYS A 106 0.65 5.54 2.04
CA LYS A 106 -0.81 5.28 2.00
C LYS A 106 -1.50 5.73 3.29
N ALA A 107 -0.97 5.36 4.46
CA ALA A 107 -1.50 5.77 5.75
C ALA A 107 -1.43 7.29 5.94
N ALA A 108 -0.32 7.91 5.50
CA ALA A 108 -0.12 9.35 5.60
C ALA A 108 -1.15 10.13 4.77
N VAL A 109 -1.32 9.80 3.48
CA VAL A 109 -2.29 10.51 2.62
C VAL A 109 -3.74 10.21 2.97
N ALA A 110 -4.03 9.02 3.52
CA ALA A 110 -5.36 8.67 4.03
C ALA A 110 -5.73 9.39 5.34
N GLY A 111 -4.85 10.23 5.90
CA GLY A 111 -5.10 10.95 7.15
C GLY A 111 -5.04 10.07 8.41
N LEU A 112 -4.57 8.83 8.30
CA LEU A 112 -4.50 7.90 9.43
C LEU A 112 -3.31 8.21 10.34
N ASN A 113 -3.48 7.99 11.65
CA ASN A 113 -2.41 8.10 12.65
C ASN A 113 -1.70 6.75 12.81
N LEU A 114 -1.21 6.23 11.69
CA LEU A 114 -0.54 4.95 11.56
C LEU A 114 0.74 5.12 10.73
N GLY A 115 1.73 4.36 11.09
CA GLY A 115 2.92 4.14 10.30
C GLY A 115 2.72 3.07 9.23
N GLY A 116 3.78 2.71 8.54
CA GLY A 116 3.76 1.66 7.52
C GLY A 116 4.69 0.51 7.86
N GLY A 117 4.13 -0.68 7.79
CA GLY A 117 4.85 -1.94 7.89
C GLY A 117 4.33 -2.93 6.87
N LYS A 118 5.05 -4.02 6.71
CA LYS A 118 4.67 -5.15 5.86
C LYS A 118 5.32 -6.42 6.37
N ALA A 119 4.69 -7.54 6.13
CA ALA A 119 5.35 -8.83 6.29
C ALA A 119 5.25 -9.65 5.01
N VAL A 120 6.26 -10.50 4.79
CA VAL A 120 6.24 -11.55 3.77
C VAL A 120 6.56 -12.89 4.43
N ILE A 121 5.80 -13.92 4.09
CA ILE A 121 6.09 -15.32 4.39
C ILE A 121 6.54 -15.98 3.09
N ILE A 122 7.70 -16.63 3.12
CA ILE A 122 8.31 -17.29 1.96
C ILE A 122 7.78 -18.72 1.90
N GLY A 123 6.92 -18.99 0.91
CA GLY A 123 6.31 -20.30 0.70
C GLY A 123 5.19 -20.27 -0.34
N ASN A 124 4.75 -21.45 -0.77
CA ASN A 124 3.64 -21.58 -1.69
C ASN A 124 2.29 -21.42 -0.94
N PRO A 125 1.49 -20.38 -1.21
CA PRO A 125 0.24 -20.16 -0.48
C PRO A 125 -0.84 -21.23 -0.74
N ARG A 126 -0.65 -22.14 -1.68
CA ARG A 126 -1.57 -23.23 -1.98
C ARG A 126 -1.21 -24.55 -1.29
N GLU A 127 0.06 -24.72 -0.91
CA GLU A 127 0.61 -26.00 -0.45
C GLU A 127 1.19 -25.93 0.96
N ASP A 128 1.82 -24.80 1.34
CA ASP A 128 2.65 -24.73 2.54
C ASP A 128 1.92 -24.16 3.77
N LYS A 129 0.68 -23.70 3.62
CA LYS A 129 -0.08 -23.11 4.73
C LYS A 129 -0.37 -24.12 5.83
N SER A 130 -0.12 -23.73 7.08
CA SER A 130 -0.56 -24.47 8.25
C SER A 130 -0.89 -23.55 9.41
N GLU A 131 -1.80 -23.96 10.28
CA GLU A 131 -2.11 -23.25 11.53
C GLU A 131 -0.83 -23.00 12.36
N ALA A 132 0.04 -24.02 12.47
CA ALA A 132 1.28 -23.92 13.21
C ALA A 132 2.21 -22.81 12.68
N MET A 133 2.32 -22.67 11.36
CA MET A 133 3.12 -21.61 10.72
C MET A 133 2.58 -20.21 11.03
N PHE A 134 1.28 -20.01 10.88
CA PHE A 134 0.69 -18.69 11.12
C PHE A 134 0.60 -18.33 12.60
N ARG A 135 0.44 -19.30 13.49
CA ARG A 135 0.58 -19.08 14.94
C ARG A 135 2.02 -18.74 15.32
N ALA A 136 3.02 -19.42 14.76
CA ALA A 136 4.43 -19.05 14.96
C ALA A 136 4.69 -17.60 14.48
N PHE A 137 4.17 -17.20 13.31
CA PHE A 137 4.25 -15.83 12.85
C PHE A 137 3.56 -14.86 13.82
N GLY A 138 2.39 -15.19 14.34
CA GLY A 138 1.67 -14.38 15.35
C GLY A 138 2.52 -14.09 16.59
N ARG A 139 3.32 -15.06 17.06
CA ARG A 139 4.25 -14.85 18.19
C ARG A 139 5.38 -13.86 17.87
N PHE A 140 5.89 -13.86 16.63
CA PHE A 140 6.85 -12.84 16.21
C PHE A 140 6.21 -11.45 16.15
N VAL A 141 4.95 -11.35 15.71
CA VAL A 141 4.20 -10.09 15.73
C VAL A 141 3.98 -9.60 17.18
N GLU A 142 3.58 -10.49 18.11
CA GLU A 142 3.41 -10.17 19.54
C GLU A 142 4.72 -9.66 20.17
N GLY A 143 5.85 -10.28 19.79
CA GLY A 143 7.18 -9.88 20.26
C GLY A 143 7.59 -8.45 19.88
N LEU A 144 6.94 -7.84 18.90
CA LEU A 144 7.15 -6.45 18.50
C LEU A 144 6.37 -5.44 19.36
N GLY A 145 5.55 -5.92 20.31
CA GLY A 145 4.90 -5.10 21.33
C GLY A 145 3.97 -4.01 20.76
N GLY A 146 3.35 -4.27 19.61
CA GLY A 146 2.43 -3.34 18.95
C GLY A 146 3.09 -2.32 18.02
N ARG A 147 4.40 -2.39 17.80
CA ARG A 147 5.06 -1.55 16.79
C ARG A 147 4.65 -1.92 15.37
N TYR A 148 4.28 -3.18 15.14
CA TYR A 148 3.72 -3.68 13.90
C TYR A 148 2.37 -4.36 14.15
N ILE A 149 1.40 -4.02 13.32
CA ILE A 149 0.06 -4.60 13.28
C ILE A 149 -0.11 -5.25 11.91
N THR A 150 -0.42 -6.55 11.90
CA THR A 150 -0.59 -7.30 10.67
C THR A 150 -2.04 -7.30 10.18
N ALA A 151 -2.24 -7.63 8.92
CA ALA A 151 -3.54 -7.81 8.27
C ALA A 151 -3.41 -8.85 7.14
N GLU A 152 -4.50 -9.17 6.46
CA GLU A 152 -4.46 -9.99 5.24
C GLU A 152 -3.78 -9.27 4.07
N ASP A 153 -3.19 -10.04 3.16
CA ASP A 153 -2.66 -9.61 1.88
C ASP A 153 -2.66 -10.79 0.89
N VAL A 154 -2.06 -10.61 -0.27
CA VAL A 154 -1.94 -11.68 -1.28
C VAL A 154 -1.39 -12.96 -0.66
N GLY A 155 -2.05 -14.07 -0.91
CA GLY A 155 -1.66 -15.38 -0.38
C GLY A 155 -2.13 -15.67 1.05
N THR A 156 -2.78 -14.73 1.74
CA THR A 156 -3.43 -14.94 3.04
C THR A 156 -4.91 -14.56 3.00
N SER A 157 -5.66 -14.96 3.99
CA SER A 157 -7.11 -14.75 4.10
C SER A 157 -7.55 -14.60 5.55
N LEU A 158 -8.85 -14.39 5.77
CA LEU A 158 -9.44 -14.34 7.10
C LEU A 158 -9.07 -15.56 7.98
N THR A 159 -8.92 -16.74 7.40
CA THR A 159 -8.54 -17.95 8.13
C THR A 159 -7.17 -17.80 8.79
N GLU A 160 -6.19 -17.35 8.04
CA GLU A 160 -4.83 -17.13 8.55
C GLU A 160 -4.81 -16.01 9.60
N MET A 161 -5.61 -14.96 9.42
CA MET A 161 -5.73 -13.88 10.41
C MET A 161 -6.30 -14.39 11.73
N VAL A 162 -7.25 -15.32 11.72
CA VAL A 162 -7.77 -15.99 12.94
C VAL A 162 -6.67 -16.80 13.64
N TRP A 163 -5.86 -17.55 12.91
CA TRP A 163 -4.73 -18.28 13.49
C TRP A 163 -3.69 -17.35 14.12
N ILE A 164 -3.34 -16.23 13.44
CA ILE A 164 -2.45 -15.22 13.99
C ILE A 164 -3.03 -14.60 15.26
N ARG A 165 -4.34 -14.28 15.26
CA ARG A 165 -5.04 -13.71 16.41
C ARG A 165 -4.99 -14.59 17.66
N SER A 166 -4.87 -15.90 17.50
CA SER A 166 -4.71 -16.81 18.65
C SER A 166 -3.43 -16.56 19.45
N GLU A 167 -2.43 -15.89 18.89
CA GLU A 167 -1.12 -15.62 19.51
C GLU A 167 -0.85 -14.14 19.76
N THR A 168 -1.58 -13.23 19.10
CA THR A 168 -1.38 -11.79 19.22
C THR A 168 -2.67 -11.01 19.04
N LYS A 169 -2.77 -9.88 19.73
CA LYS A 169 -3.84 -8.89 19.49
C LYS A 169 -3.51 -7.91 18.36
N TYR A 170 -2.27 -7.87 17.87
CA TYR A 170 -1.80 -6.93 16.86
C TYR A 170 -2.07 -7.46 15.45
N VAL A 171 -3.35 -7.74 15.17
CA VAL A 171 -3.86 -8.22 13.89
C VAL A 171 -5.22 -7.58 13.61
N THR A 172 -5.43 -7.17 12.35
CA THR A 172 -6.67 -6.62 11.81
C THR A 172 -7.09 -7.39 10.57
N GLY A 173 -8.26 -7.06 9.98
CA GLY A 173 -8.82 -7.85 8.88
C GLY A 173 -9.31 -9.20 9.38
N ILE A 174 -9.92 -9.23 10.56
CA ILE A 174 -10.50 -10.43 11.15
C ILE A 174 -12.02 -10.51 10.88
N PRO A 175 -12.64 -11.69 11.00
CA PRO A 175 -14.08 -11.84 10.83
C PRO A 175 -14.90 -10.90 11.73
N VAL A 176 -16.07 -10.48 11.23
CA VAL A 176 -16.99 -9.59 11.95
C VAL A 176 -17.42 -10.18 13.29
N GLU A 177 -17.64 -11.49 13.33
CA GLU A 177 -18.03 -12.24 14.54
C GLU A 177 -16.99 -12.18 15.66
N LEU A 178 -15.74 -11.86 15.29
CA LEU A 178 -14.64 -11.68 16.23
C LEU A 178 -14.33 -10.20 16.50
N GLY A 179 -15.20 -9.28 16.05
CA GLY A 179 -15.07 -7.84 16.20
C GLY A 179 -14.24 -7.14 15.13
N GLY A 180 -14.00 -7.83 14.01
CA GLY A 180 -13.26 -7.28 12.86
C GLY A 180 -14.13 -6.55 11.86
N SER A 181 -13.52 -6.11 10.78
CA SER A 181 -14.17 -5.34 9.70
C SER A 181 -14.74 -6.19 8.57
N GLY A 182 -14.38 -7.49 8.51
CA GLY A 182 -14.77 -8.38 7.43
C GLY A 182 -14.20 -7.94 6.07
N ASP A 183 -14.98 -8.10 5.00
CA ASP A 183 -14.58 -7.75 3.64
C ASP A 183 -14.37 -6.23 3.46
N PRO A 184 -13.16 -5.77 3.11
CA PRO A 184 -12.87 -4.36 2.88
C PRO A 184 -13.38 -3.82 1.54
N SER A 185 -13.89 -4.69 0.66
CA SER A 185 -14.26 -4.33 -0.73
C SER A 185 -15.29 -3.20 -0.82
N PRO A 186 -16.37 -3.14 -0.01
CA PRO A 186 -17.34 -2.06 -0.09
C PRO A 186 -16.75 -0.67 0.23
N VAL A 187 -15.89 -0.58 1.26
CA VAL A 187 -15.24 0.68 1.65
C VAL A 187 -14.18 1.08 0.62
N THR A 188 -13.43 0.11 0.07
CA THR A 188 -12.46 0.36 -1.01
C THR A 188 -13.16 0.87 -2.27
N ALA A 189 -14.27 0.26 -2.66
CA ALA A 189 -15.05 0.68 -3.82
C ALA A 189 -15.63 2.09 -3.64
N TYR A 190 -16.16 2.39 -2.46
CA TYR A 190 -16.68 3.72 -2.16
C TYR A 190 -15.57 4.78 -2.17
N GLY A 191 -14.42 4.50 -1.55
CA GLY A 191 -13.25 5.39 -1.61
C GLY A 191 -12.78 5.63 -3.05
N THR A 192 -12.78 4.58 -3.88
CA THR A 192 -12.46 4.69 -5.30
C THR A 192 -13.47 5.55 -6.04
N TYR A 193 -14.75 5.34 -5.80
CA TYR A 193 -15.83 6.14 -6.40
C TYR A 193 -15.70 7.63 -6.08
N VAL A 194 -15.52 8.01 -4.82
CA VAL A 194 -15.34 9.43 -4.46
C VAL A 194 -14.02 9.99 -5.00
N GLY A 195 -12.97 9.16 -5.11
CA GLY A 195 -11.72 9.53 -5.76
C GLY A 195 -11.90 9.80 -7.27
N ILE A 196 -12.69 8.99 -7.97
CA ILE A 196 -13.06 9.23 -9.39
C ILE A 196 -13.81 10.56 -9.51
N LYS A 197 -14.71 10.89 -8.61
CA LYS A 197 -15.39 12.20 -8.58
C LYS A 197 -14.41 13.36 -8.39
N ALA A 198 -13.40 13.21 -7.53
CA ALA A 198 -12.35 14.21 -7.37
C ALA A 198 -11.55 14.43 -8.66
N CYS A 199 -11.22 13.33 -9.37
CA CYS A 199 -10.55 13.40 -10.68
C CYS A 199 -11.44 14.12 -11.70
N ALA A 200 -12.73 13.81 -11.76
CA ALA A 200 -13.70 14.46 -12.66
C ALA A 200 -13.81 15.95 -12.34
N ALA A 201 -13.89 16.34 -11.06
CA ALA A 201 -13.91 17.73 -10.65
C ALA A 201 -12.70 18.52 -11.13
N VAL A 202 -11.49 17.94 -11.05
CA VAL A 202 -10.26 18.59 -11.51
C VAL A 202 -10.16 18.62 -13.03
N LYS A 203 -10.53 17.51 -13.71
CA LYS A 203 -10.38 17.38 -15.18
C LYS A 203 -11.47 18.10 -15.96
N TYR A 204 -12.71 18.08 -15.47
CA TYR A 204 -13.89 18.58 -16.18
C TYR A 204 -14.56 19.78 -15.51
N GLY A 205 -14.10 20.19 -14.33
CA GLY A 205 -14.71 21.30 -13.57
C GLY A 205 -16.01 20.91 -12.83
N SER A 206 -16.41 19.65 -12.87
CA SER A 206 -17.59 19.10 -12.19
C SER A 206 -17.31 17.68 -11.71
N ASP A 207 -17.78 17.33 -10.51
CA ASP A 207 -17.67 16.00 -9.96
C ASP A 207 -18.81 15.05 -10.36
N SER A 208 -19.77 15.53 -11.15
CA SER A 208 -20.85 14.71 -11.70
C SER A 208 -20.32 13.68 -12.67
N LEU A 209 -20.71 12.43 -12.47
CA LEU A 209 -20.40 11.33 -13.37
C LEU A 209 -21.54 11.00 -14.34
N ALA A 210 -22.66 11.73 -14.25
CA ALA A 210 -23.81 11.54 -15.12
C ALA A 210 -23.42 11.65 -16.62
N GLY A 211 -23.71 10.60 -17.37
CA GLY A 211 -23.37 10.48 -18.80
C GLY A 211 -21.89 10.18 -19.11
N LYS A 212 -20.99 10.17 -18.11
CA LYS A 212 -19.59 9.79 -18.30
C LYS A 212 -19.47 8.31 -18.62
N HIS A 213 -18.56 7.96 -19.52
CA HIS A 213 -18.24 6.58 -19.84
C HIS A 213 -17.06 6.11 -19.01
N VAL A 214 -17.30 5.14 -18.14
CA VAL A 214 -16.28 4.51 -17.29
C VAL A 214 -16.04 3.08 -17.74
N VAL A 215 -14.80 2.75 -18.06
CA VAL A 215 -14.37 1.40 -18.43
C VAL A 215 -13.64 0.78 -17.26
N ILE A 216 -14.16 -0.32 -16.70
CA ILE A 216 -13.58 -1.06 -15.57
C ILE A 216 -12.87 -2.32 -16.10
N GLN A 217 -11.59 -2.46 -15.78
CA GLN A 217 -10.81 -3.66 -16.10
C GLN A 217 -10.69 -4.54 -14.86
N GLY A 218 -11.44 -5.65 -14.84
CA GLY A 218 -11.62 -6.58 -13.74
C GLY A 218 -13.06 -6.59 -13.21
N ALA A 219 -13.54 -7.74 -12.72
CA ALA A 219 -14.88 -7.93 -12.18
C ALA A 219 -14.87 -8.63 -10.80
N GLY A 220 -13.87 -8.33 -9.95
CA GLY A 220 -13.81 -8.78 -8.56
C GLY A 220 -14.78 -7.99 -7.65
N ASN A 221 -14.78 -8.31 -6.35
CA ASN A 221 -15.70 -7.71 -5.36
C ASN A 221 -15.65 -6.17 -5.32
N VAL A 222 -14.45 -5.58 -5.39
CA VAL A 222 -14.28 -4.12 -5.41
C VAL A 222 -14.87 -3.55 -6.71
N ALA A 223 -14.58 -4.18 -7.87
CA ALA A 223 -15.09 -3.73 -9.16
C ALA A 223 -16.62 -3.81 -9.24
N ALA A 224 -17.23 -4.88 -8.71
CA ALA A 224 -18.67 -5.04 -8.65
C ALA A 224 -19.35 -3.93 -7.84
N SER A 225 -18.83 -3.64 -6.66
CA SER A 225 -19.31 -2.55 -5.81
C SER A 225 -19.10 -1.18 -6.45
N LEU A 226 -17.94 -0.96 -7.09
CA LEU A 226 -17.63 0.27 -7.81
C LEU A 226 -18.58 0.50 -9.00
N ALA A 227 -18.81 -0.54 -9.81
CA ALA A 227 -19.76 -0.48 -10.94
C ALA A 227 -21.14 -0.04 -10.47
N LYS A 228 -21.60 -0.53 -9.32
CA LYS A 228 -22.88 -0.12 -8.74
C LYS A 228 -22.89 1.37 -8.37
N TYR A 229 -21.89 1.88 -7.65
CA TYR A 229 -21.81 3.31 -7.31
C TYR A 229 -21.81 4.19 -8.55
N LEU A 230 -21.07 3.80 -9.58
CA LEU A 230 -20.96 4.56 -10.83
C LEU A 230 -22.28 4.58 -11.60
N THR A 231 -22.97 3.44 -11.71
CA THR A 231 -24.26 3.39 -12.40
C THR A 231 -25.37 4.11 -11.63
N ASP A 232 -25.36 4.03 -10.31
CA ASP A 232 -26.30 4.78 -9.45
C ASP A 232 -26.11 6.31 -9.59
N ASP A 233 -24.88 6.80 -9.88
CA ASP A 233 -24.58 8.23 -10.17
C ASP A 233 -24.79 8.60 -11.67
N GLY A 234 -25.36 7.69 -12.46
CA GLY A 234 -25.72 7.93 -13.86
C GLY A 234 -24.58 7.80 -14.86
N ALA A 235 -23.46 7.20 -14.49
CA ALA A 235 -22.39 6.87 -15.43
C ALA A 235 -22.77 5.68 -16.33
N ARG A 236 -22.27 5.68 -17.56
CA ARG A 236 -22.31 4.52 -18.44
C ARG A 236 -21.09 3.64 -18.14
N VAL A 237 -21.31 2.43 -17.67
CA VAL A 237 -20.23 1.51 -17.26
C VAL A 237 -20.03 0.41 -18.31
N THR A 238 -18.77 0.20 -18.69
CA THR A 238 -18.31 -0.97 -19.44
C THR A 238 -17.35 -1.77 -18.57
N ILE A 239 -17.48 -3.08 -18.57
CA ILE A 239 -16.67 -3.98 -17.71
C ILE A 239 -16.05 -5.11 -18.54
N ALA A 240 -14.82 -5.49 -18.20
CA ALA A 240 -14.11 -6.61 -18.78
C ALA A 240 -13.41 -7.44 -17.70
N ASP A 241 -13.47 -8.76 -17.83
CA ASP A 241 -12.69 -9.70 -17.00
C ASP A 241 -12.27 -10.90 -17.84
N ILE A 242 -11.14 -11.52 -17.49
CA ILE A 242 -10.68 -12.77 -18.11
C ILE A 242 -11.66 -13.92 -17.85
N TYR A 243 -12.43 -13.84 -16.76
CA TYR A 243 -13.53 -14.74 -16.43
C TYR A 243 -14.85 -14.08 -16.84
N ALA A 244 -15.35 -14.47 -18.02
CA ALA A 244 -16.55 -13.87 -18.61
C ALA A 244 -17.81 -14.02 -17.73
N ASP A 245 -17.92 -15.09 -16.96
CA ASP A 245 -19.00 -15.33 -15.99
C ASP A 245 -19.06 -14.22 -14.94
N LYS A 246 -17.93 -13.83 -14.37
CA LYS A 246 -17.85 -12.74 -13.39
C LYS A 246 -18.25 -11.38 -14.00
N ALA A 247 -17.76 -11.07 -15.18
CA ALA A 247 -18.14 -9.83 -15.88
C ALA A 247 -19.64 -9.80 -16.17
N ASN A 248 -20.22 -10.92 -16.62
CA ASN A 248 -21.67 -11.05 -16.88
C ASN A 248 -22.51 -10.94 -15.60
N GLU A 249 -22.04 -11.47 -14.46
CA GLU A 249 -22.71 -11.34 -13.17
C GLU A 249 -22.80 -9.87 -12.74
N VAL A 250 -21.68 -9.13 -12.80
CA VAL A 250 -21.67 -7.69 -12.51
C VAL A 250 -22.56 -6.92 -13.47
N ALA A 251 -22.48 -7.20 -14.76
CA ALA A 251 -23.30 -6.55 -15.77
C ALA A 251 -24.80 -6.75 -15.53
N LYS A 252 -25.21 -7.97 -15.17
CA LYS A 252 -26.61 -8.29 -14.83
C LYS A 252 -27.08 -7.50 -13.60
N ALA A 253 -26.21 -7.31 -12.61
CA ALA A 253 -26.55 -6.60 -11.37
C ALA A 253 -26.59 -5.08 -11.52
N THR A 254 -25.82 -4.51 -12.47
CA THR A 254 -25.59 -3.06 -12.57
C THR A 254 -26.06 -2.43 -13.88
N GLY A 255 -26.38 -3.22 -14.89
CA GLY A 255 -26.65 -2.71 -16.25
C GLY A 255 -25.38 -2.34 -17.04
N ALA A 256 -24.20 -2.71 -16.59
CA ALA A 256 -22.95 -2.47 -17.30
C ALA A 256 -22.90 -3.29 -18.62
N THR A 257 -22.14 -2.80 -19.60
CA THR A 257 -21.88 -3.51 -20.86
C THR A 257 -20.62 -4.36 -20.71
N VAL A 258 -20.68 -5.64 -21.07
CA VAL A 258 -19.50 -6.52 -21.08
C VAL A 258 -18.75 -6.41 -22.39
N VAL A 259 -17.43 -6.35 -22.34
CA VAL A 259 -16.53 -6.34 -23.49
C VAL A 259 -15.41 -7.35 -23.33
N ASP A 260 -14.78 -7.69 -24.45
CA ASP A 260 -13.61 -8.55 -24.51
C ASP A 260 -12.43 -7.92 -23.74
N PRO A 261 -11.79 -8.63 -22.79
CA PRO A 261 -10.67 -8.09 -22.02
C PRO A 261 -9.45 -7.68 -22.86
N GLU A 262 -9.25 -8.27 -24.04
CA GLU A 262 -8.16 -7.87 -24.94
C GLU A 262 -8.39 -6.49 -25.59
N LYS A 263 -9.64 -6.05 -25.70
CA LYS A 263 -10.01 -4.78 -26.31
C LYS A 263 -10.13 -3.62 -25.33
N VAL A 264 -10.08 -3.90 -24.03
CA VAL A 264 -10.43 -2.94 -22.95
C VAL A 264 -9.59 -1.66 -22.97
N TYR A 265 -8.28 -1.76 -23.31
CA TYR A 265 -7.37 -0.62 -23.31
C TYR A 265 -7.62 0.38 -24.45
N GLY A 266 -8.13 -0.10 -25.58
CA GLY A 266 -8.38 0.71 -26.78
C GLY A 266 -9.77 1.35 -26.85
N LEU A 267 -10.61 1.16 -25.84
CA LEU A 267 -11.96 1.72 -25.82
C LEU A 267 -11.93 3.24 -25.59
N GLU A 268 -12.74 3.96 -26.34
CA GLU A 268 -12.99 5.36 -26.07
C GLU A 268 -13.85 5.53 -24.81
N CYS A 269 -13.31 6.22 -23.82
CA CYS A 269 -14.00 6.47 -22.56
C CYS A 269 -13.52 7.76 -21.89
N ASP A 270 -14.30 8.27 -20.95
CA ASP A 270 -13.88 9.38 -20.10
C ASP A 270 -12.85 8.91 -19.05
N ILE A 271 -13.11 7.75 -18.44
CA ILE A 271 -12.36 7.22 -17.31
C ILE A 271 -12.05 5.74 -17.52
N PHE A 272 -10.79 5.37 -17.43
CA PHE A 272 -10.34 3.98 -17.36
C PHE A 272 -10.04 3.63 -15.90
N ALA A 273 -10.69 2.58 -15.38
CA ALA A 273 -10.60 2.16 -13.99
C ALA A 273 -9.97 0.76 -13.87
N PRO A 274 -8.64 0.66 -13.65
CA PRO A 274 -7.98 -0.60 -13.34
C PRO A 274 -8.49 -1.19 -12.03
N ALA A 275 -9.05 -2.41 -12.07
CA ALA A 275 -9.60 -3.08 -10.89
C ALA A 275 -9.18 -4.56 -10.78
N ALA A 276 -8.20 -4.99 -11.57
CA ALA A 276 -7.67 -6.36 -11.57
C ALA A 276 -6.21 -6.39 -11.08
N LEU A 277 -5.28 -6.88 -11.90
CA LEU A 277 -3.87 -7.01 -11.56
C LEU A 277 -3.11 -5.68 -11.72
N GLY A 278 -1.95 -5.56 -11.05
CA GLY A 278 -1.03 -4.45 -11.20
C GLY A 278 -0.19 -4.49 -12.48
N ALA A 279 0.65 -3.45 -12.66
CA ALA A 279 1.58 -3.28 -13.79
C ALA A 279 0.91 -3.27 -15.18
N ILE A 280 -0.39 -2.98 -15.22
CA ILE A 280 -1.16 -2.93 -16.47
C ILE A 280 -1.01 -1.61 -17.23
N ILE A 281 -0.56 -0.57 -16.57
CA ILE A 281 -0.20 0.71 -17.20
C ILE A 281 1.31 0.67 -17.48
N ASN A 282 1.65 0.42 -18.73
CA ASN A 282 3.01 0.14 -19.18
C ASN A 282 3.24 0.63 -20.62
N ASP A 283 4.46 0.38 -21.16
CA ASP A 283 4.83 0.83 -22.52
C ASP A 283 3.91 0.31 -23.62
N THR A 284 3.29 -0.86 -23.41
CA THR A 284 2.39 -1.48 -24.40
C THR A 284 0.97 -0.92 -24.32
N THR A 285 0.47 -0.68 -23.11
CA THR A 285 -0.93 -0.29 -22.90
C THR A 285 -1.14 1.22 -22.92
N ILE A 286 -0.19 2.03 -22.44
CA ILE A 286 -0.29 3.51 -22.47
C ILE A 286 -0.60 4.04 -23.88
N PRO A 287 0.06 3.60 -24.97
CA PRO A 287 -0.26 4.08 -26.32
C PRO A 287 -1.70 3.78 -26.76
N GLN A 288 -2.33 2.73 -26.23
CA GLN A 288 -3.68 2.31 -26.58
C GLN A 288 -4.78 3.11 -25.86
N LEU A 289 -4.47 3.66 -24.66
CA LEU A 289 -5.46 4.35 -23.84
C LEU A 289 -6.08 5.54 -24.57
N LYS A 290 -7.41 5.60 -24.59
CA LYS A 290 -8.21 6.68 -25.16
C LYS A 290 -9.11 7.36 -24.11
N CYS A 291 -8.61 7.44 -22.89
CA CYS A 291 -9.30 8.06 -21.77
C CYS A 291 -8.66 9.40 -21.38
N ALA A 292 -9.41 10.23 -20.69
CA ALA A 292 -8.89 11.47 -20.10
C ALA A 292 -8.38 11.26 -18.66
N ILE A 293 -8.85 10.20 -17.98
CA ILE A 293 -8.54 9.88 -16.59
C ILE A 293 -8.25 8.39 -16.47
N VAL A 294 -7.19 8.03 -15.72
CA VAL A 294 -6.95 6.68 -15.22
C VAL A 294 -7.13 6.73 -13.69
N ALA A 295 -8.18 6.05 -13.19
CA ALA A 295 -8.55 6.08 -11.79
C ALA A 295 -9.28 4.78 -11.40
N GLY A 296 -8.61 3.88 -10.68
CA GLY A 296 -9.16 2.58 -10.31
C GLY A 296 -8.56 2.02 -9.02
N PRO A 297 -9.14 0.96 -8.46
CA PRO A 297 -8.77 0.44 -7.14
C PRO A 297 -7.58 -0.52 -7.14
N SER A 298 -7.08 -0.99 -8.30
CA SER A 298 -5.97 -1.96 -8.30
C SER A 298 -4.69 -1.36 -7.73
N ASN A 299 -3.89 -2.21 -7.07
CA ASN A 299 -2.59 -1.81 -6.53
C ASN A 299 -1.50 -1.87 -7.62
N ASN A 300 -0.47 -1.03 -7.48
CA ASN A 300 0.71 -1.00 -8.36
C ASN A 300 0.33 -0.96 -9.84
N GLN A 301 -0.55 -0.02 -10.22
CA GLN A 301 -1.08 0.08 -11.58
C GLN A 301 0.01 0.37 -12.61
N LEU A 302 0.97 1.25 -12.26
CA LEU A 302 2.11 1.58 -13.10
C LEU A 302 3.18 0.47 -12.99
N ALA A 303 3.67 -0.04 -14.11
CA ALA A 303 4.78 -0.99 -14.12
C ALA A 303 6.11 -0.33 -13.69
N ASP A 304 6.23 0.97 -13.91
CA ASP A 304 7.31 1.84 -13.48
C ASP A 304 6.68 3.19 -13.10
N GLU A 305 6.74 3.56 -11.81
CA GLU A 305 6.03 4.73 -11.30
C GLU A 305 6.51 6.05 -11.92
N GLU A 306 7.82 6.21 -12.06
CA GLU A 306 8.43 7.42 -12.60
C GLU A 306 8.15 7.54 -14.09
N ARG A 307 8.60 6.54 -14.86
CA ARG A 307 8.52 6.56 -16.33
C ARG A 307 7.08 6.62 -16.84
N HIS A 308 6.21 5.76 -16.31
CA HIS A 308 4.81 5.70 -16.76
C HIS A 308 3.96 6.84 -16.21
N GLY A 309 4.30 7.38 -15.04
CA GLY A 309 3.71 8.61 -14.52
C GLY A 309 3.96 9.80 -15.44
N HIS A 310 5.20 9.97 -15.92
CA HIS A 310 5.55 10.99 -16.92
C HIS A 310 4.88 10.73 -18.27
N ALA A 311 4.86 9.48 -18.75
CA ALA A 311 4.21 9.14 -20.02
C ALA A 311 2.70 9.45 -20.04
N LEU A 312 1.99 9.20 -18.95
CA LEU A 312 0.57 9.59 -18.83
C LEU A 312 0.40 11.10 -18.80
N LYS A 313 1.26 11.83 -18.07
CA LYS A 313 1.25 13.29 -18.00
C LYS A 313 1.49 13.92 -19.38
N GLU A 314 2.48 13.46 -20.13
CA GLU A 314 2.77 13.92 -21.49
C GLU A 314 1.59 13.73 -22.46
N ARG A 315 0.82 12.66 -22.26
CA ARG A 315 -0.41 12.42 -23.03
C ARG A 315 -1.62 13.20 -22.51
N GLY A 316 -1.47 14.00 -21.46
CA GLY A 316 -2.56 14.75 -20.85
C GLY A 316 -3.60 13.87 -20.15
N ILE A 317 -3.24 12.63 -19.83
CA ILE A 317 -4.09 11.69 -19.07
C ILE A 317 -3.87 11.93 -17.57
N LEU A 318 -4.93 12.29 -16.86
CA LEU A 318 -4.90 12.47 -15.41
C LEU A 318 -4.83 11.09 -14.75
N PHE A 319 -3.79 10.83 -13.97
CA PHE A 319 -3.64 9.60 -13.21
C PHE A 319 -3.96 9.83 -11.72
N ALA A 320 -4.87 9.03 -11.17
CA ALA A 320 -5.08 8.97 -9.72
C ALA A 320 -4.09 7.98 -9.10
N PRO A 321 -3.14 8.42 -8.25
CA PRO A 321 -2.22 7.49 -7.61
C PRO A 321 -2.98 6.39 -6.88
N ASP A 322 -2.64 5.14 -7.17
CA ASP A 322 -3.40 3.96 -6.76
C ASP A 322 -3.49 3.82 -5.23
N TYR A 323 -2.39 4.04 -4.53
CA TYR A 323 -2.36 3.93 -3.07
C TYR A 323 -3.18 5.02 -2.35
N VAL A 324 -3.54 6.11 -3.05
CA VAL A 324 -4.43 7.14 -2.55
C VAL A 324 -5.88 6.75 -2.80
N ILE A 325 -6.24 6.46 -4.04
CA ILE A 325 -7.63 6.21 -4.44
C ILE A 325 -8.19 4.91 -3.84
N ASN A 326 -7.34 3.90 -3.62
CA ASN A 326 -7.73 2.63 -3.03
C ASN A 326 -7.50 2.55 -1.50
N ALA A 327 -7.29 3.68 -0.82
CA ALA A 327 -7.02 3.71 0.62
C ALA A 327 -8.20 3.25 1.49
N GLY A 328 -9.39 3.11 0.92
CA GLY A 328 -10.60 2.64 1.63
C GLY A 328 -10.41 1.32 2.36
N GLY A 329 -9.66 0.36 1.78
CA GLY A 329 -9.35 -0.90 2.44
C GLY A 329 -8.51 -0.72 3.71
N LEU A 330 -7.47 0.13 3.65
CA LEU A 330 -6.67 0.46 4.82
C LEU A 330 -7.49 1.20 5.89
N ILE A 331 -8.33 2.14 5.47
CA ILE A 331 -9.26 2.85 6.37
C ILE A 331 -10.19 1.86 7.06
N ASN A 332 -10.71 0.87 6.33
CA ASN A 332 -11.61 -0.15 6.87
C ASN A 332 -10.94 -0.94 8.01
N VAL A 333 -9.77 -1.52 7.77
CA VAL A 333 -9.08 -2.33 8.78
C VAL A 333 -8.50 -1.47 9.92
N ALA A 334 -8.11 -0.21 9.67
CA ALA A 334 -7.68 0.71 10.70
C ALA A 334 -8.79 1.03 11.72
N ASN A 335 -10.04 1.03 11.28
CA ASN A 335 -11.20 1.22 12.14
C ASN A 335 -11.38 0.11 13.19
N GLU A 336 -10.81 -1.07 12.99
CA GLU A 336 -10.82 -2.15 14.00
C GLU A 336 -10.07 -1.76 15.27
N LEU A 337 -9.02 -0.95 15.14
CA LEU A 337 -8.18 -0.53 16.26
C LEU A 337 -8.91 0.34 17.30
N GLU A 338 -10.05 0.91 16.93
CA GLU A 338 -10.88 1.74 17.81
C GLU A 338 -12.30 1.17 18.01
N GLY A 339 -12.49 -0.13 17.70
CA GLY A 339 -13.78 -0.79 17.62
C GLY A 339 -14.45 -0.48 16.27
N TYR A 340 -14.65 -1.53 15.50
CA TYR A 340 -15.14 -1.38 14.14
C TYR A 340 -16.51 -0.70 14.06
N SER A 341 -16.62 0.25 13.15
CA SER A 341 -17.88 0.88 12.75
C SER A 341 -17.85 1.15 11.26
N GLN A 342 -18.70 0.44 10.51
CA GLN A 342 -18.82 0.63 9.06
C GLN A 342 -19.18 2.08 8.70
N THR A 343 -20.11 2.70 9.46
CA THR A 343 -20.48 4.10 9.23
C THR A 343 -19.29 5.04 9.36
N ARG A 344 -18.42 4.82 10.38
CA ARG A 344 -17.21 5.61 10.57
C ARG A 344 -16.20 5.34 9.46
N ALA A 345 -16.01 4.09 9.04
CA ALA A 345 -15.11 3.73 7.95
C ALA A 345 -15.55 4.38 6.62
N MET A 346 -16.83 4.33 6.29
CA MET A 346 -17.40 4.99 5.11
C MET A 346 -17.19 6.51 5.16
N LYS A 347 -17.47 7.13 6.31
CA LYS A 347 -17.27 8.59 6.50
C LYS A 347 -15.81 9.01 6.38
N GLN A 348 -14.88 8.20 6.87
CA GLN A 348 -13.45 8.45 6.67
C GLN A 348 -13.01 8.26 5.22
N ALA A 349 -13.59 7.29 4.50
CA ALA A 349 -13.30 7.06 3.08
C ALA A 349 -13.73 8.24 2.19
N GLU A 350 -14.73 9.04 2.60
CA GLU A 350 -15.10 10.30 1.92
C GLU A 350 -13.91 11.27 1.84
N GLY A 351 -13.02 11.26 2.83
CA GLY A 351 -11.81 12.10 2.85
C GLY A 351 -10.83 11.82 1.71
N ILE A 352 -10.97 10.70 1.01
CA ILE A 352 -10.18 10.39 -0.20
C ILE A 352 -10.43 11.43 -1.30
N TYR A 353 -11.66 11.96 -1.40
CA TYR A 353 -11.98 13.03 -2.33
C TYR A 353 -11.07 14.25 -2.14
N ASP A 354 -11.01 14.79 -0.92
CA ASP A 354 -10.24 15.99 -0.62
C ASP A 354 -8.72 15.72 -0.71
N ALA A 355 -8.27 14.57 -0.23
CA ALA A 355 -6.87 14.17 -0.31
C ALA A 355 -6.41 14.08 -1.77
N LEU A 356 -7.18 13.40 -2.62
CA LEU A 356 -6.84 13.25 -4.03
C LEU A 356 -6.92 14.59 -4.77
N LYS A 357 -7.96 15.39 -4.53
CA LYS A 357 -8.09 16.74 -5.12
C LYS A 357 -6.89 17.63 -4.77
N LYS A 358 -6.44 17.63 -3.49
CA LYS A 358 -5.22 18.35 -3.07
C LYS A 358 -4.00 17.90 -3.86
N ILE A 359 -3.81 16.59 -4.02
CA ILE A 359 -2.68 16.01 -4.77
C ILE A 359 -2.72 16.42 -6.24
N LEU A 360 -3.88 16.32 -6.88
CA LEU A 360 -4.04 16.65 -8.30
C LEU A 360 -3.77 18.15 -8.57
N LEU A 361 -4.26 19.03 -7.71
CA LEU A 361 -4.01 20.47 -7.81
C LEU A 361 -2.54 20.81 -7.57
N LEU A 362 -1.89 20.17 -6.60
CA LEU A 362 -0.46 20.32 -6.34
C LEU A 362 0.38 19.87 -7.55
N ALA A 363 -0.01 18.75 -8.19
CA ALA A 363 0.67 18.27 -9.38
C ALA A 363 0.59 19.28 -10.53
N GLN A 364 -0.57 19.93 -10.72
CA GLN A 364 -0.75 20.98 -11.70
C GLN A 364 0.06 22.24 -11.38
N GLU A 365 0.00 22.71 -10.13
CA GLU A 365 0.72 23.91 -9.66
C GLU A 365 2.22 23.78 -9.84
N LYS A 366 2.78 22.64 -9.41
CA LYS A 366 4.24 22.39 -9.48
C LYS A 366 4.70 21.81 -10.82
N ASN A 367 3.79 21.52 -11.73
CA ASN A 367 4.07 20.85 -13.01
C ASN A 367 4.84 19.52 -12.85
N ILE A 368 4.49 18.72 -11.84
CA ILE A 368 5.04 17.39 -11.55
C ILE A 368 4.00 16.29 -11.86
N THR A 369 4.39 15.03 -11.74
CA THR A 369 3.42 13.92 -11.84
C THR A 369 2.54 13.85 -10.60
N THR A 370 1.40 13.20 -10.70
CA THR A 370 0.50 13.00 -9.56
C THR A 370 1.10 12.06 -8.52
N VAL A 371 1.99 11.14 -8.93
CA VAL A 371 2.74 10.25 -8.03
C VAL A 371 3.73 11.08 -7.19
N GLU A 372 4.53 11.94 -7.81
CA GLU A 372 5.44 12.85 -7.09
C GLU A 372 4.67 13.77 -6.14
N ALA A 373 3.54 14.33 -6.58
CA ALA A 373 2.70 15.19 -5.74
C ALA A 373 2.13 14.43 -4.53
N SER A 374 1.73 13.16 -4.71
CA SER A 374 1.22 12.35 -3.60
C SER A 374 2.31 11.99 -2.60
N ASN A 375 3.54 11.72 -3.06
CA ASN A 375 4.69 11.52 -2.18
C ASN A 375 4.98 12.79 -1.37
N HIS A 376 4.98 13.97 -1.99
CA HIS A 376 5.16 15.25 -1.28
C HIS A 376 4.12 15.46 -0.18
N VAL A 377 2.83 15.21 -0.45
CA VAL A 377 1.76 15.34 0.56
C VAL A 377 1.97 14.38 1.73
N ALA A 378 2.40 13.13 1.46
CA ALA A 378 2.72 12.17 2.51
C ALA A 378 3.89 12.62 3.37
N GLU A 379 5.00 13.00 2.75
CA GLU A 379 6.23 13.44 3.40
C GLU A 379 6.02 14.73 4.22
N GLU A 380 5.29 15.70 3.69
CA GLU A 380 4.90 16.91 4.40
C GLU A 380 4.18 16.60 5.71
N ARG A 381 3.20 15.68 5.67
CA ARG A 381 2.46 15.28 6.87
C ARG A 381 3.34 14.54 7.86
N ILE A 382 4.18 13.60 7.39
CA ILE A 382 5.10 12.85 8.25
C ILE A 382 6.08 13.81 8.93
N ALA A 383 6.68 14.73 8.19
CA ALA A 383 7.63 15.70 8.73
C ALA A 383 6.97 16.66 9.74
N ALA A 384 5.77 17.18 9.42
CA ALA A 384 5.03 18.10 10.30
C ALA A 384 4.68 17.45 11.65
N ILE A 385 4.18 16.21 11.63
CA ILE A 385 3.86 15.48 12.86
C ILE A 385 5.13 15.06 13.59
N GLY A 386 6.18 14.60 12.86
CA GLY A 386 7.47 14.24 13.43
C GLY A 386 8.12 15.39 14.19
N ALA A 387 7.99 16.62 13.68
CA ALA A 387 8.51 17.82 14.36
C ALA A 387 7.86 18.05 15.75
N THR A 388 6.63 17.62 15.98
CA THR A 388 5.96 17.77 17.28
C THR A 388 6.49 16.81 18.35
N LYS A 389 7.16 15.72 17.97
CA LYS A 389 7.73 14.73 18.91
C LYS A 389 8.93 15.26 19.71
N ARG A 390 9.41 16.48 19.44
CA ARG A 390 10.42 17.17 20.26
C ARG A 390 9.88 17.57 21.65
N ILE A 391 8.57 17.63 21.80
CA ILE A 391 7.93 17.90 23.08
C ILE A 391 7.78 16.57 23.83
N TYR A 392 8.39 16.46 25.01
CA TYR A 392 8.28 15.27 25.82
C TYR A 392 6.80 15.06 26.22
N ALA A 393 6.24 13.94 25.80
CA ALA A 393 4.95 13.45 26.27
C ALA A 393 5.18 12.09 26.96
N SER A 394 4.72 11.95 28.20
CA SER A 394 4.80 10.67 28.90
C SER A 394 4.09 9.59 28.06
N SER A 395 4.79 8.47 27.83
CA SER A 395 4.28 7.32 27.06
C SER A 395 3.00 6.68 27.65
N SER A 396 2.62 7.06 28.87
CA SER A 396 1.41 6.57 29.55
C SER A 396 0.10 6.96 28.83
N ASN A 397 0.11 8.03 28.03
CA ASN A 397 -1.10 8.48 27.33
C ASN A 397 -1.36 7.75 26.00
N PHE A 398 -0.36 7.12 25.40
CA PHE A 398 -0.56 6.33 24.18
C PHE A 398 -1.07 4.91 24.50
N SER A 399 -0.66 4.35 25.63
CA SER A 399 -1.16 3.05 26.11
C SER A 399 -2.60 3.13 26.64
N GLY A 400 -3.09 4.30 27.04
CA GLY A 400 -4.43 4.48 27.61
C GLY A 400 -5.56 4.24 26.60
N ARG A 401 -5.44 4.76 25.39
CA ARG A 401 -6.48 4.57 24.34
C ARG A 401 -6.48 3.17 23.75
N PHE A 402 -5.30 2.59 23.52
CA PHE A 402 -5.17 1.22 23.01
C PHE A 402 -5.27 0.17 24.14
N GLY A 403 -4.84 0.49 25.37
CA GLY A 403 -4.81 -0.44 26.49
C GLY A 403 -6.17 -0.82 27.06
N GLU A 404 -7.18 0.05 26.99
CA GLU A 404 -8.54 -0.25 27.46
C GLU A 404 -9.33 -1.07 26.45
N TYR A 405 -9.10 -0.87 25.17
CA TYR A 405 -9.77 -1.61 24.12
C TYR A 405 -9.37 -3.09 24.08
N TRP A 406 -8.12 -3.40 24.44
CA TRP A 406 -7.58 -4.76 24.44
C TRP A 406 -7.77 -5.50 25.77
N LYS A 407 -8.42 -4.90 26.76
CA LYS A 407 -8.77 -5.55 28.05
C LYS A 407 -10.14 -6.25 28.07
N ARG A 408 -10.87 -6.22 26.96
CA ARG A 408 -12.18 -6.90 26.84
C ARG A 408 -12.12 -8.17 26.02
#